data_d9b6bfb18713a09c45a60cb19c73d26a
#
_entry.id   d9b6bfb18713a09c45a60cb19c73d26a
#
_cell.length_a   1.000
_cell.length_b   1.000
_cell.length_c   1.000
_cell.angle_alpha   90.00
_cell.angle_beta   90.00
_cell.angle_gamma   90.00
#
_symmetry.space_group_name_H-M   'P 1'
#
loop_
_entity.id
_entity.type
_entity.pdbx_description
1 polymer ?
#
loop_
_entity_poly.entity_id
_entity_poly.type
_entity_poly.pdbx_seq_one_letter_code
_entity_poly.pdbx_strand_id
1 'polypeptide(L)'
;NTNQKKEQLGIQNDEYVLLSVGEMTANKNHELVLRALKKLNNKKIKYLLCGHGEEEKKLKNLVTDLQLNDQVLFLGYRKDVFEIYRIADIFVFPSIREGMPVALMEAMASNLPVICSNIRGNRELIKNDFGGRLIEGHNIDDYARAIADLAGDREKCLRFGQYNALTIRNYDKSKSLEIMKQVYRELCK
;
A
#
# COMPACT_ATOMS: atom_id res chain seq x y z
N ASN A 1 -7.08 -19.56 2.89
CA ASN A 1 -5.70 -19.88 3.24
C ASN A 1 -4.76 -19.01 2.39
N THR A 2 -3.81 -18.33 3.03
CA THR A 2 -2.88 -17.38 2.39
C THR A 2 -2.05 -18.06 1.28
N ASN A 3 -1.57 -19.29 1.51
CA ASN A 3 -0.79 -20.05 0.52
C ASN A 3 -1.62 -20.38 -0.73
N GLN A 4 -2.88 -20.80 -0.55
CA GLN A 4 -3.77 -21.10 -1.67
C GLN A 4 -4.05 -19.84 -2.53
N LYS A 5 -4.16 -18.67 -1.90
CA LYS A 5 -4.36 -17.41 -2.64
C LYS A 5 -3.10 -17.02 -3.41
N LYS A 6 -1.91 -17.17 -2.83
CA LYS A 6 -0.62 -16.95 -3.54
C LYS A 6 -0.52 -17.88 -4.75
N GLU A 7 -0.81 -19.16 -4.57
CA GLU A 7 -0.78 -20.17 -5.64
C GLU A 7 -1.75 -19.84 -6.80
N GLN A 8 -3.00 -19.41 -6.48
CA GLN A 8 -3.97 -18.96 -7.48
C GLN A 8 -3.49 -17.79 -8.33
N LEU A 9 -2.59 -16.95 -7.79
CA LEU A 9 -2.02 -15.81 -8.47
C LEU A 9 -0.63 -16.11 -9.07
N GLY A 10 -0.16 -17.36 -9.00
CA GLY A 10 1.15 -17.77 -9.51
C GLY A 10 2.32 -17.20 -8.71
N ILE A 11 2.10 -16.84 -7.44
CA ILE A 11 3.12 -16.24 -6.55
C ILE A 11 3.77 -17.36 -5.75
N GLN A 12 5.11 -17.42 -5.80
CA GLN A 12 5.90 -18.40 -5.07
C GLN A 12 6.07 -18.01 -3.59
N ASN A 13 6.34 -18.98 -2.71
CA ASN A 13 6.45 -18.74 -1.27
C ASN A 13 7.67 -17.89 -0.87
N ASP A 14 8.69 -17.85 -1.72
CA ASP A 14 9.91 -17.06 -1.52
C ASP A 14 9.87 -15.69 -2.21
N GLU A 15 8.73 -15.33 -2.80
CA GLU A 15 8.50 -14.03 -3.43
C GLU A 15 7.86 -13.05 -2.44
N TYR A 16 8.33 -11.81 -2.50
CA TYR A 16 7.76 -10.67 -1.78
C TYR A 16 6.64 -10.02 -2.58
N VAL A 17 5.55 -9.74 -1.90
CA VAL A 17 4.35 -9.16 -2.50
C VAL A 17 4.19 -7.70 -2.09
N LEU A 18 4.39 -6.80 -3.04
CA LEU A 18 3.96 -5.41 -2.93
C LEU A 18 2.50 -5.29 -3.37
N LEU A 19 1.72 -4.47 -2.68
CA LEU A 19 0.32 -4.23 -2.99
C LEU A 19 0.02 -2.73 -3.08
N SER A 20 -0.72 -2.34 -4.10
CA SER A 20 -1.45 -1.07 -4.15
C SER A 20 -2.93 -1.34 -4.45
N VAL A 21 -3.80 -0.64 -3.73
CA VAL A 21 -5.26 -0.72 -3.91
C VAL A 21 -5.80 0.68 -4.15
N GLY A 22 -6.54 0.83 -5.24
CA GLY A 22 -7.16 2.11 -5.61
C GLY A 22 -7.37 2.24 -7.10
N GLU A 23 -7.99 3.34 -7.50
CA GLU A 23 -8.20 3.67 -8.90
C GLU A 23 -6.87 3.97 -9.60
N MET A 24 -6.69 3.48 -10.82
CA MET A 24 -5.46 3.72 -11.60
C MET A 24 -5.54 5.07 -12.29
N THR A 25 -5.25 6.14 -11.55
CA THR A 25 -5.23 7.53 -12.02
C THR A 25 -3.83 8.13 -11.90
N ALA A 26 -3.60 9.25 -12.56
CA ALA A 26 -2.35 10.00 -12.46
C ALA A 26 -2.04 10.38 -11.00
N ASN A 27 -3.08 10.69 -10.20
CA ASN A 27 -2.92 11.00 -8.78
C ASN A 27 -2.34 9.85 -7.95
N LYS A 28 -2.67 8.60 -8.29
CA LYS A 28 -2.16 7.41 -7.56
C LYS A 28 -0.72 7.05 -7.92
N ASN A 29 -0.20 7.57 -9.03
CA ASN A 29 1.21 7.56 -9.42
C ASN A 29 1.89 6.17 -9.38
N HIS A 30 1.17 5.13 -9.82
CA HIS A 30 1.69 3.75 -9.86
C HIS A 30 2.94 3.60 -10.74
N GLU A 31 3.10 4.48 -11.75
CA GLU A 31 4.28 4.54 -12.61
C GLU A 31 5.58 4.64 -11.82
N LEU A 32 5.57 5.41 -10.72
CA LEU A 32 6.74 5.57 -9.84
C LEU A 32 7.23 4.24 -9.26
N VAL A 33 6.29 3.38 -8.83
CA VAL A 33 6.61 2.06 -8.29
C VAL A 33 7.16 1.13 -9.37
N LEU A 34 6.58 1.17 -10.59
CA LEU A 34 7.07 0.38 -11.72
C LEU A 34 8.53 0.73 -12.05
N ARG A 35 8.86 2.02 -12.09
CA ARG A 35 10.23 2.48 -12.32
C ARG A 35 11.19 2.12 -11.17
N ALA A 36 10.71 2.18 -9.94
CA ALA A 36 11.47 1.73 -8.77
C ALA A 36 11.78 0.22 -8.83
N LEU A 37 10.80 -0.60 -9.23
CA LEU A 37 10.98 -2.05 -9.43
C LEU A 37 12.00 -2.34 -10.54
N LYS A 38 11.92 -1.62 -11.67
CA LYS A 38 12.93 -1.76 -12.75
C LYS A 38 14.33 -1.46 -12.25
N LYS A 39 14.48 -0.41 -11.45
CA LYS A 39 15.78 -0.02 -10.88
C LYS A 39 16.31 -1.05 -9.88
N LEU A 40 15.45 -1.62 -9.04
CA LEU A 40 15.80 -2.67 -8.10
C LEU A 40 16.28 -3.94 -8.78
N ASN A 41 15.71 -4.27 -9.93
CA ASN A 41 16.01 -5.47 -10.72
C ASN A 41 15.97 -6.77 -9.88
N ASN A 42 15.09 -6.84 -8.87
CA ASN A 42 14.90 -8.01 -8.02
C ASN A 42 13.68 -8.81 -8.49
N LYS A 43 13.92 -9.94 -9.15
CA LYS A 43 12.86 -10.79 -9.74
C LYS A 43 11.97 -11.48 -8.71
N LYS A 44 12.36 -11.51 -7.43
CA LYS A 44 11.56 -12.07 -6.33
C LYS A 44 10.50 -11.12 -5.80
N ILE A 45 10.39 -9.92 -6.35
CA ILE A 45 9.35 -8.97 -5.94
C ILE A 45 8.21 -9.01 -6.95
N LYS A 46 7.01 -9.31 -6.47
CA LYS A 46 5.74 -9.20 -7.21
C LYS A 46 5.02 -7.92 -6.81
N TYR A 47 4.41 -7.25 -7.75
CA TYR A 47 3.61 -6.06 -7.51
C TYR A 47 2.17 -6.28 -7.97
N LEU A 48 1.25 -6.27 -7.01
CA LEU A 48 -0.19 -6.43 -7.25
C LEU A 48 -0.86 -5.06 -7.30
N LEU A 49 -1.60 -4.81 -8.37
CA LEU A 49 -2.40 -3.62 -8.59
C LEU A 49 -3.89 -4.00 -8.57
N CYS A 50 -4.61 -3.59 -7.52
CA CYS A 50 -6.06 -3.79 -7.38
C CYS A 50 -6.80 -2.50 -7.71
N GLY A 51 -7.65 -2.53 -8.72
CA GLY A 51 -8.48 -1.42 -9.19
C GLY A 51 -8.48 -1.31 -10.69
N HIS A 52 -9.23 -0.34 -11.19
CA HIS A 52 -9.26 0.09 -12.60
C HIS A 52 -9.04 1.58 -12.67
N GLY A 53 -8.85 2.13 -13.85
CA GLY A 53 -8.78 3.57 -14.06
C GLY A 53 -8.21 3.94 -15.44
N GLU A 54 -8.22 5.23 -15.73
CA GLU A 54 -7.82 5.79 -17.03
C GLU A 54 -6.35 5.51 -17.39
N GLU A 55 -5.46 5.39 -16.38
CA GLU A 55 -4.04 5.11 -16.57
C GLU A 55 -3.73 3.61 -16.79
N GLU A 56 -4.70 2.70 -16.67
CA GLU A 56 -4.45 1.24 -16.73
C GLU A 56 -3.73 0.81 -18.00
N LYS A 57 -4.19 1.31 -19.16
CA LYS A 57 -3.57 0.99 -20.46
C LYS A 57 -2.13 1.50 -20.54
N LYS A 58 -1.88 2.71 -20.07
CA LYS A 58 -0.54 3.32 -20.03
C LYS A 58 0.39 2.53 -19.11
N LEU A 59 -0.09 2.12 -17.94
CA LEU A 59 0.68 1.33 -16.99
C LEU A 59 1.03 -0.06 -17.54
N LYS A 60 0.09 -0.73 -18.24
CA LYS A 60 0.36 -2.01 -18.92
C LYS A 60 1.43 -1.90 -20.00
N ASN A 61 1.38 -0.85 -20.81
CA ASN A 61 2.42 -0.58 -21.80
C ASN A 61 3.78 -0.36 -21.12
N LEU A 62 3.81 0.46 -20.06
CA LEU A 62 5.02 0.72 -19.30
C LEU A 62 5.62 -0.55 -18.66
N VAL A 63 4.78 -1.46 -18.16
CA VAL A 63 5.22 -2.78 -17.64
C VAL A 63 5.95 -3.57 -18.73
N THR A 64 5.42 -3.56 -19.96
CA THR A 64 6.04 -4.22 -21.12
C THR A 64 7.37 -3.56 -21.50
N ASP A 65 7.39 -2.24 -21.61
CA ASP A 65 8.59 -1.46 -21.97
C ASP A 65 9.72 -1.64 -20.94
N LEU A 66 9.35 -1.74 -19.67
CA LEU A 66 10.29 -2.00 -18.56
C LEU A 66 10.64 -3.48 -18.37
N GLN A 67 10.02 -4.39 -19.14
CA GLN A 67 10.22 -5.84 -19.03
C GLN A 67 9.87 -6.37 -17.63
N LEU A 68 8.73 -5.93 -17.07
CA LEU A 68 8.24 -6.31 -15.75
C LEU A 68 7.01 -7.24 -15.82
N ASN A 69 6.71 -7.86 -16.99
CA ASN A 69 5.51 -8.67 -17.19
C ASN A 69 5.38 -9.83 -16.18
N ASP A 70 6.50 -10.44 -15.78
CA ASP A 70 6.53 -11.54 -14.81
C ASP A 70 6.43 -11.07 -13.35
N GLN A 71 6.53 -9.76 -13.10
CA GLN A 71 6.54 -9.19 -11.75
C GLN A 71 5.27 -8.43 -11.41
N VAL A 72 4.53 -7.91 -12.38
CA VAL A 72 3.38 -7.02 -12.15
C VAL A 72 2.08 -7.69 -12.55
N LEU A 73 1.14 -7.78 -11.61
CA LEU A 73 -0.17 -8.36 -11.81
C LEU A 73 -1.26 -7.28 -11.65
N PHE A 74 -2.01 -7.06 -12.73
CA PHE A 74 -3.20 -6.21 -12.72
C PHE A 74 -4.41 -7.08 -12.34
N LEU A 75 -4.92 -6.91 -11.13
CA LEU A 75 -6.00 -7.74 -10.60
C LEU A 75 -7.40 -7.18 -10.86
N GLY A 76 -7.48 -5.94 -11.39
CA GLY A 76 -8.75 -5.26 -11.59
C GLY A 76 -9.49 -5.01 -10.28
N TYR A 77 -10.80 -4.77 -10.37
CA TYR A 77 -11.65 -4.63 -9.20
C TYR A 77 -11.82 -6.00 -8.47
N ARG A 78 -11.54 -6.03 -7.18
CA ARG A 78 -11.60 -7.24 -6.35
C ARG A 78 -12.62 -7.10 -5.23
N LYS A 79 -13.59 -8.03 -5.18
CA LYS A 79 -14.51 -8.14 -4.02
C LYS A 79 -13.84 -8.78 -2.81
N ASP A 80 -12.82 -9.58 -3.05
CA ASP A 80 -12.03 -10.30 -2.06
C ASP A 80 -10.73 -9.55 -1.69
N VAL A 81 -10.74 -8.21 -1.76
CA VAL A 81 -9.55 -7.36 -1.53
C VAL A 81 -8.89 -7.65 -0.18
N PHE A 82 -9.64 -7.99 0.86
CA PHE A 82 -9.08 -8.33 2.17
C PHE A 82 -8.24 -9.61 2.15
N GLU A 83 -8.53 -10.55 1.26
CA GLU A 83 -7.67 -11.72 1.05
C GLU A 83 -6.36 -11.31 0.36
N ILE A 84 -6.41 -10.30 -0.52
CA ILE A 84 -5.22 -9.76 -1.19
C ILE A 84 -4.33 -9.00 -0.20
N TYR A 85 -4.90 -8.19 0.70
CA TYR A 85 -4.12 -7.57 1.79
C TYR A 85 -3.39 -8.62 2.64
N ARG A 86 -4.02 -9.77 2.93
CA ARG A 86 -3.43 -10.85 3.75
C ARG A 86 -2.25 -11.57 3.11
N ILE A 87 -2.12 -11.55 1.80
CA ILE A 87 -0.99 -12.16 1.09
C ILE A 87 0.13 -11.17 0.78
N ALA A 88 -0.14 -9.87 0.96
CA ALA A 88 0.84 -8.82 0.77
C ALA A 88 1.86 -8.79 1.92
N ASP A 89 3.08 -8.42 1.59
CA ASP A 89 4.16 -8.20 2.54
C ASP A 89 4.37 -6.71 2.83
N ILE A 90 4.11 -5.85 1.83
CA ILE A 90 4.30 -4.40 1.92
C ILE A 90 3.18 -3.71 1.14
N PHE A 91 2.56 -2.68 1.74
CA PHE A 91 1.64 -1.80 1.03
C PHE A 91 2.37 -0.57 0.50
N VAL A 92 2.25 -0.29 -0.81
CA VAL A 92 2.90 0.85 -1.45
C VAL A 92 1.85 1.84 -1.94
N PHE A 93 1.96 3.12 -1.51
CA PHE A 93 0.95 4.13 -1.76
C PHE A 93 1.58 5.48 -2.19
N PRO A 94 1.99 5.60 -3.47
CA PRO A 94 2.78 6.73 -3.97
C PRO A 94 1.93 7.94 -4.41
N SER A 95 0.72 8.07 -3.88
CA SER A 95 -0.24 9.12 -4.28
C SER A 95 0.34 10.53 -4.14
N ILE A 96 -0.04 11.40 -5.06
CA ILE A 96 0.38 12.80 -5.08
C ILE A 96 -0.42 13.62 -4.06
N ARG A 97 -1.71 13.28 -3.89
CA ARG A 97 -2.61 13.98 -2.97
C ARG A 97 -3.66 13.02 -2.43
N GLU A 98 -3.87 13.06 -1.11
CA GLU A 98 -4.91 12.31 -0.41
C GLU A 98 -5.54 13.19 0.69
N GLY A 99 -6.85 12.99 0.89
CA GLY A 99 -7.56 13.51 2.04
C GLY A 99 -7.53 12.48 3.18
N MET A 100 -8.45 11.51 3.15
CA MET A 100 -8.48 10.37 4.05
C MET A 100 -8.30 9.08 3.21
N PRO A 101 -7.10 8.50 3.16
CA PRO A 101 -6.80 7.38 2.27
C PRO A 101 -7.30 6.05 2.85
N VAL A 102 -8.53 5.66 2.52
CA VAL A 102 -9.17 4.43 3.03
C VAL A 102 -8.34 3.18 2.75
N ALA A 103 -7.79 3.03 1.54
CA ALA A 103 -6.94 1.88 1.20
C ALA A 103 -5.68 1.78 2.09
N LEU A 104 -5.11 2.92 2.51
CA LEU A 104 -4.00 2.95 3.47
C LEU A 104 -4.47 2.48 4.86
N MET A 105 -5.66 2.92 5.29
CA MET A 105 -6.24 2.49 6.57
C MET A 105 -6.53 0.99 6.57
N GLU A 106 -7.02 0.42 5.46
CA GLU A 106 -7.24 -1.01 5.28
C GLU A 106 -5.93 -1.81 5.34
N ALA A 107 -4.86 -1.31 4.70
CA ALA A 107 -3.52 -1.89 4.78
C ALA A 107 -2.99 -1.91 6.21
N MET A 108 -3.15 -0.79 6.96
CA MET A 108 -2.79 -0.70 8.38
C MET A 108 -3.55 -1.72 9.22
N ALA A 109 -4.87 -1.85 9.01
CA ALA A 109 -5.72 -2.82 9.70
C ALA A 109 -5.36 -4.27 9.38
N SER A 110 -4.72 -4.49 8.22
CA SER A 110 -4.22 -5.79 7.76
C SER A 110 -2.79 -6.11 8.22
N ASN A 111 -2.24 -5.35 9.18
CA ASN A 111 -0.87 -5.48 9.72
C ASN A 111 0.23 -5.30 8.65
N LEU A 112 0.02 -4.49 7.63
CA LEU A 112 1.03 -4.24 6.61
C LEU A 112 1.94 -3.07 6.99
N PRO A 113 3.26 -3.20 6.79
CA PRO A 113 4.16 -2.06 6.70
C PRO A 113 3.83 -1.25 5.45
N VAL A 114 4.05 0.05 5.50
CA VAL A 114 3.65 0.97 4.44
C VAL A 114 4.85 1.72 3.88
N ILE A 115 4.90 1.88 2.54
CA ILE A 115 5.75 2.85 1.87
C ILE A 115 4.82 3.84 1.16
N CYS A 116 4.83 5.11 1.55
CA CYS A 116 3.95 6.11 0.97
C CYS A 116 4.61 7.48 0.85
N SER A 117 4.03 8.33 0.00
CA SER A 117 4.45 9.72 -0.13
C SER A 117 4.22 10.49 1.17
N ASN A 118 5.15 11.37 1.56
CA ASN A 118 5.00 12.25 2.71
C ASN A 118 4.06 13.42 2.39
N ILE A 119 2.79 13.12 2.23
CA ILE A 119 1.70 14.09 2.02
C ILE A 119 0.81 14.13 3.26
N ARG A 120 0.01 15.20 3.40
CA ARG A 120 -0.79 15.45 4.59
C ARG A 120 -1.62 14.22 5.03
N GLY A 121 -2.45 13.66 4.14
CA GLY A 121 -3.31 12.53 4.49
C GLY A 121 -2.55 11.28 4.95
N ASN A 122 -1.35 11.04 4.40
CA ASN A 122 -0.56 9.86 4.74
C ASN A 122 0.20 10.04 6.07
N ARG A 123 0.83 11.22 6.30
CA ARG A 123 1.60 11.45 7.53
C ARG A 123 0.74 11.61 8.78
N GLU A 124 -0.55 11.88 8.63
CA GLU A 124 -1.50 11.82 9.75
C GLU A 124 -1.75 10.39 10.24
N LEU A 125 -1.58 9.39 9.37
CA LEU A 125 -1.78 7.98 9.67
C LEU A 125 -0.48 7.23 9.95
N ILE A 126 0.56 7.46 9.15
CA ILE A 126 1.82 6.72 9.20
C ILE A 126 2.88 7.54 9.93
N LYS A 127 3.47 6.93 10.95
CA LYS A 127 4.68 7.45 11.61
C LYS A 127 5.90 6.83 10.94
N ASN A 128 6.78 7.69 10.40
CA ASN A 128 8.02 7.24 9.75
C ASN A 128 8.87 6.41 10.70
N ASP A 129 9.48 5.33 10.19
CA ASP A 129 10.32 4.36 10.93
C ASP A 129 9.61 3.55 12.02
N PHE A 130 8.28 3.70 12.18
CA PHE A 130 7.45 2.93 13.10
C PHE A 130 6.36 2.13 12.37
N GLY A 131 5.61 2.75 11.46
CA GLY A 131 4.56 2.10 10.67
C GLY A 131 4.95 1.91 9.20
N GLY A 132 6.04 2.54 8.77
CA GLY A 132 6.48 2.48 7.38
C GLY A 132 7.55 3.49 7.04
N ARG A 133 7.67 3.76 5.74
CA ARG A 133 8.55 4.77 5.16
C ARG A 133 7.72 5.88 4.52
N LEU A 134 7.86 7.10 5.02
CA LEU A 134 7.35 8.32 4.40
C LEU A 134 8.41 8.87 3.45
N ILE A 135 8.09 8.93 2.15
CA ILE A 135 9.02 9.35 1.11
C ILE A 135 8.72 10.79 0.71
N GLU A 136 9.73 11.63 0.78
CA GLU A 136 9.64 13.01 0.31
C GLU A 136 9.64 13.08 -1.21
N GLY A 137 8.69 13.80 -1.75
CA GLY A 137 8.55 13.96 -3.20
C GLY A 137 8.24 12.62 -3.92
N HIS A 138 8.55 12.57 -5.20
CA HIS A 138 8.28 11.42 -6.09
C HIS A 138 9.58 10.87 -6.67
N ASN A 139 10.57 10.63 -5.79
CA ASN A 139 11.89 10.15 -6.19
C ASN A 139 11.90 8.63 -6.32
N ILE A 140 12.22 8.13 -7.53
CA ILE A 140 12.28 6.70 -7.85
C ILE A 140 13.29 5.98 -6.96
N ASP A 141 14.43 6.61 -6.68
CA ASP A 141 15.51 6.00 -5.91
C ASP A 141 15.14 5.79 -4.45
N ASP A 142 14.39 6.74 -3.88
CA ASP A 142 13.93 6.65 -2.50
C ASP A 142 12.89 5.55 -2.34
N TYR A 143 11.97 5.39 -3.30
CA TYR A 143 11.04 4.25 -3.33
C TYR A 143 11.78 2.93 -3.51
N ALA A 144 12.74 2.86 -4.42
CA ALA A 144 13.54 1.65 -4.62
C ALA A 144 14.30 1.26 -3.35
N ARG A 145 14.96 2.22 -2.67
CA ARG A 145 15.63 1.97 -1.40
C ARG A 145 14.68 1.52 -0.30
N ALA A 146 13.52 2.17 -0.16
CA ALA A 146 12.53 1.80 0.84
C ALA A 146 11.96 0.39 0.61
N ILE A 147 11.71 0.02 -0.65
CA ILE A 147 11.27 -1.33 -1.01
C ILE A 147 12.36 -2.36 -0.69
N ALA A 148 13.61 -2.09 -1.05
CA ALA A 148 14.74 -2.99 -0.77
C ALA A 148 14.95 -3.18 0.75
N ASP A 149 14.90 -2.09 1.51
CA ASP A 149 15.05 -2.08 2.96
C ASP A 149 14.00 -2.97 3.65
N LEU A 150 12.72 -2.80 3.30
CA LEU A 150 11.66 -3.59 3.91
C LEU A 150 11.62 -5.03 3.38
N ALA A 151 11.84 -5.27 2.09
CA ALA A 151 11.90 -6.62 1.54
C ALA A 151 13.11 -7.43 2.07
N GLY A 152 14.14 -6.76 2.53
CA GLY A 152 15.32 -7.37 3.15
C GLY A 152 15.21 -7.64 4.66
N ASP A 153 14.16 -7.13 5.33
CA ASP A 153 14.03 -7.18 6.80
C ASP A 153 12.60 -7.54 7.23
N ARG A 154 12.36 -8.85 7.32
CA ARG A 154 11.04 -9.37 7.72
C ARG A 154 10.63 -8.97 9.13
N GLU A 155 11.59 -8.87 10.04
CA GLU A 155 11.30 -8.49 11.44
C GLU A 155 10.84 -7.03 11.51
N LYS A 156 11.50 -6.14 10.76
CA LYS A 156 11.07 -4.75 10.61
C LYS A 156 9.66 -4.65 10.03
N CYS A 157 9.35 -5.42 8.98
CA CYS A 157 8.02 -5.48 8.39
C CYS A 157 6.96 -5.88 9.42
N LEU A 158 7.22 -6.91 10.22
CA LEU A 158 6.30 -7.36 11.28
C LEU A 158 6.09 -6.28 12.35
N ARG A 159 7.17 -5.63 12.82
CA ARG A 159 7.06 -4.54 13.81
C ARG A 159 6.25 -3.36 13.27
N PHE A 160 6.52 -2.95 12.04
CA PHE A 160 5.78 -1.84 11.39
C PHE A 160 4.31 -2.18 11.20
N GLY A 161 4.00 -3.39 10.74
CA GLY A 161 2.63 -3.86 10.58
C GLY A 161 1.87 -3.89 11.91
N GLN A 162 2.46 -4.41 12.98
CA GLN A 162 1.87 -4.43 14.31
C GLN A 162 1.60 -3.01 14.84
N TYR A 163 2.56 -2.09 14.67
CA TYR A 163 2.37 -0.68 15.03
C TYR A 163 1.18 -0.07 14.28
N ASN A 164 1.08 -0.31 12.97
CA ASN A 164 -0.02 0.18 12.15
C ASN A 164 -1.38 -0.35 12.63
N ALA A 165 -1.48 -1.65 12.87
CA ALA A 165 -2.72 -2.27 13.33
C ALA A 165 -3.18 -1.77 14.72
N LEU A 166 -2.25 -1.43 15.60
CA LEU A 166 -2.57 -0.79 16.88
C LEU A 166 -3.02 0.66 16.68
N THR A 167 -2.29 1.41 15.84
CA THR A 167 -2.56 2.83 15.58
C THR A 167 -3.92 3.05 14.94
N ILE A 168 -4.29 2.24 13.94
CA ILE A 168 -5.52 2.42 13.18
C ILE A 168 -6.80 2.23 14.02
N ARG A 169 -6.72 1.51 15.14
CA ARG A 169 -7.85 1.35 16.09
C ARG A 169 -8.33 2.69 16.66
N ASN A 170 -7.50 3.72 16.63
CA ASN A 170 -7.90 5.07 17.06
C ASN A 170 -8.83 5.77 16.08
N TYR A 171 -8.90 5.28 14.84
CA TYR A 171 -9.75 5.79 13.76
C TYR A 171 -11.03 4.96 13.58
N ASP A 172 -11.39 4.14 14.58
CA ASP A 172 -12.63 3.37 14.57
C ASP A 172 -13.85 4.29 14.53
N LYS A 173 -14.83 3.95 13.71
CA LYS A 173 -16.08 4.70 13.52
C LYS A 173 -16.84 4.92 14.82
N SER A 174 -16.78 3.95 15.74
CA SER A 174 -17.44 4.04 17.05
C SER A 174 -16.91 5.20 17.89
N LYS A 175 -15.57 5.40 17.90
CA LYS A 175 -14.93 6.53 18.60
C LYS A 175 -15.30 7.88 18.01
N SER A 176 -15.33 7.99 16.68
CA SER A 176 -15.75 9.22 16.01
C SER A 176 -17.19 9.57 16.33
N LEU A 177 -18.09 8.56 16.36
CA LEU A 177 -19.50 8.75 16.74
C LEU A 177 -19.67 9.16 18.21
N GLU A 178 -18.86 8.63 19.11
CA GLU A 178 -18.89 9.02 20.54
C GLU A 178 -18.47 10.49 20.72
N ILE A 179 -17.38 10.89 20.10
CA ILE A 179 -16.91 12.29 20.13
C ILE A 179 -17.99 13.22 19.56
N MET A 180 -18.59 12.89 18.41
CA MET A 180 -19.67 13.68 17.82
C MET A 180 -20.87 13.80 18.77
N LYS A 181 -21.31 12.70 19.38
CA LYS A 181 -22.41 12.72 20.37
C LYS A 181 -22.09 13.61 21.55
N GLN A 182 -20.85 13.61 22.04
CA GLN A 182 -20.43 14.47 23.13
C GLN A 182 -20.50 15.96 22.74
N VAL A 183 -19.94 16.32 21.56
CA VAL A 183 -20.00 17.69 21.03
C VAL A 183 -21.46 18.17 20.90
N TYR A 184 -22.36 17.36 20.34
CA TYR A 184 -23.77 17.71 20.22
C TYR A 184 -24.43 17.90 21.58
N ARG A 185 -24.12 17.07 22.59
CA ARG A 185 -24.66 17.23 23.95
C ARG A 185 -24.17 18.52 24.63
N GLU A 186 -22.99 18.99 24.33
CA GLU A 186 -22.43 20.23 24.87
C GLU A 186 -23.03 21.47 24.20
N LEU A 187 -23.31 21.39 22.88
CA LEU A 187 -23.91 22.49 22.11
C LEU A 187 -25.42 22.61 22.30
N CYS A 188 -26.12 21.57 22.75
CA CYS A 188 -27.55 21.56 22.97
C CYS A 188 -27.96 21.80 24.45
N LYS A 189 -27.02 22.23 25.29
CA LYS A 189 -27.29 22.74 26.64
C LYS A 189 -27.49 24.25 26.59
#